data_b8932903285bfe68053fa19bbd5c74cc
#
_entry.id   b8932903285bfe68053fa19bbd5c74cc
#
_cell.length_a   1.000
_cell.length_b   1.000
_cell.length_c   1.000
_cell.angle_alpha   90.00
_cell.angle_beta   90.00
_cell.angle_gamma   90.00
#
_symmetry.space_group_name_H-M   'P 1'
#
loop_
_entity.id
_entity.type
_entity.pdbx_description
1 polymer ?
#
loop_
_entity_poly.entity_id
_entity_poly.type
_entity_poly.pdbx_seq_one_letter_code
_entity_poly.pdbx_strand_id
1 'polypeptide(L)'
;MINIIDKTKCCGCNACGDACAHGAITFKTDIEGFWYPTVNKDKCVNCELCEKVCPIINIKELKKNDLSQPVYYAAEHKNMEVVFDSTSGGLFSALADIMYKDKGYVGGAVFNEDFSVRQYISNDKTDLPRIRSSKYLQSSFEGFFVQVRKLLCAGEKILICGSPCQMTALRAFLRKDYDNLIIVDYICRGINSPKVWRKYLDSFEERYGSKVIYCKAKSKEYGWRNLTQKVILANGKHVYETKDQSNYTKGYLQTNVYCRPSCYECKFKGYPRIA
;
A
#
# COMPACT_ATOMS: atom_id res chain seq x y z
N MET A 1 -9.54 13.63 -20.38
CA MET A 1 -10.02 12.95 -19.15
C MET A 1 -9.51 11.52 -19.09
N ILE A 2 -9.18 11.03 -17.88
CA ILE A 2 -8.61 9.70 -17.72
C ILE A 2 -9.56 8.61 -18.27
N ASN A 3 -8.99 7.72 -19.09
CA ASN A 3 -9.72 6.56 -19.63
C ASN A 3 -8.77 5.36 -19.66
N ILE A 4 -9.12 4.28 -18.96
CA ILE A 4 -8.29 3.08 -18.85
C ILE A 4 -8.93 1.96 -19.68
N ILE A 5 -8.51 1.87 -20.93
CA ILE A 5 -8.89 0.78 -21.83
C ILE A 5 -8.01 -0.45 -21.56
N ASP A 6 -6.69 -0.24 -21.47
CA ASP A 6 -5.71 -1.28 -21.14
C ASP A 6 -5.43 -1.30 -19.64
N LYS A 7 -5.86 -2.35 -18.96
CA LYS A 7 -5.70 -2.55 -17.52
C LYS A 7 -4.24 -2.53 -17.05
N THR A 8 -3.27 -2.85 -17.92
CA THR A 8 -1.84 -2.80 -17.60
C THR A 8 -1.35 -1.36 -17.41
N LYS A 9 -2.09 -0.37 -17.90
CA LYS A 9 -1.78 1.06 -17.80
C LYS A 9 -2.38 1.74 -16.57
N CYS A 10 -2.87 0.97 -15.59
CA CYS A 10 -3.41 1.52 -14.34
C CYS A 10 -2.87 0.81 -13.11
N CYS A 11 -2.08 1.47 -12.29
CA CYS A 11 -1.57 0.90 -11.03
C CYS A 11 -2.56 0.96 -9.84
N GLY A 12 -3.76 1.52 -10.04
CA GLY A 12 -4.81 1.57 -9.03
C GLY A 12 -4.53 2.50 -7.84
N CYS A 13 -3.77 3.56 -8.05
CA CYS A 13 -3.30 4.48 -6.99
C CYS A 13 -4.34 5.50 -6.49
N ASN A 14 -5.51 5.60 -7.12
CA ASN A 14 -6.57 6.58 -6.82
C ASN A 14 -6.23 8.06 -7.03
N ALA A 15 -5.04 8.45 -7.44
CA ALA A 15 -4.63 9.85 -7.58
C ALA A 15 -5.55 10.67 -8.50
N CYS A 16 -6.07 10.08 -9.57
CA CYS A 16 -7.00 10.74 -10.48
C CYS A 16 -8.34 11.08 -9.82
N GLY A 17 -8.84 10.24 -8.90
CA GLY A 17 -10.05 10.49 -8.10
C GLY A 17 -9.82 11.64 -7.12
N ASP A 18 -8.74 11.58 -6.34
CA ASP A 18 -8.38 12.61 -5.35
C ASP A 18 -8.09 13.98 -5.99
N ALA A 19 -7.65 14.00 -7.26
CA ALA A 19 -7.43 15.24 -8.00
C ALA A 19 -8.71 15.85 -8.58
N CYS A 20 -9.81 15.11 -8.63
CA CYS A 20 -11.05 15.56 -9.26
C CYS A 20 -11.90 16.38 -8.30
N ALA A 21 -11.78 17.72 -8.36
CA ALA A 21 -12.55 18.63 -7.52
C ALA A 21 -14.08 18.55 -7.77
N HIS A 22 -14.51 18.03 -8.93
CA HIS A 22 -15.91 17.90 -9.29
C HIS A 22 -16.53 16.54 -8.90
N GLY A 23 -15.76 15.63 -8.28
CA GLY A 23 -16.24 14.30 -7.94
C GLY A 23 -16.72 13.49 -9.15
N ALA A 24 -16.17 13.78 -10.33
CA ALA A 24 -16.56 13.11 -11.58
C ALA A 24 -15.91 11.72 -11.75
N ILE A 25 -14.97 11.34 -10.89
CA ILE A 25 -14.27 10.05 -10.99
C ILE A 25 -14.64 9.16 -9.83
N THR A 26 -15.16 7.99 -10.16
CA THR A 26 -15.44 6.88 -9.23
C THR A 26 -14.60 5.67 -9.62
N PHE A 27 -14.53 4.68 -8.73
CA PHE A 27 -13.76 3.47 -8.99
C PHE A 27 -14.70 2.27 -9.03
N LYS A 28 -14.67 1.52 -10.14
CA LYS A 28 -15.43 0.28 -10.30
C LYS A 28 -14.50 -0.91 -10.18
N THR A 29 -14.91 -1.88 -9.37
CA THR A 29 -14.20 -3.14 -9.19
C THR A 29 -14.53 -4.09 -10.35
N ASP A 30 -13.53 -4.69 -10.95
CA ASP A 30 -13.68 -5.67 -12.01
C ASP A 30 -13.87 -7.10 -11.47
N ILE A 31 -14.01 -8.06 -12.38
CA ILE A 31 -14.22 -9.48 -12.02
C ILE A 31 -13.06 -10.07 -11.23
N GLU A 32 -11.84 -9.57 -11.42
CA GLU A 32 -10.64 -10.00 -10.69
C GLU A 32 -10.50 -9.36 -9.32
N GLY A 33 -11.33 -8.35 -9.01
CA GLY A 33 -11.35 -7.65 -7.72
C GLY A 33 -10.44 -6.44 -7.66
N PHE A 34 -9.96 -5.93 -8.81
CA PHE A 34 -9.23 -4.68 -8.89
C PHE A 34 -10.14 -3.54 -9.32
N TRP A 35 -9.97 -2.35 -8.75
CA TRP A 35 -10.73 -1.18 -9.14
C TRP A 35 -10.01 -0.32 -10.17
N TYR A 36 -10.82 0.28 -11.05
CA TYR A 36 -10.38 1.17 -12.12
C TYR A 36 -11.24 2.44 -12.14
N PRO A 37 -10.67 3.60 -12.53
CA PRO A 37 -11.42 4.83 -12.60
C PRO A 37 -12.50 4.79 -13.68
N THR A 38 -13.65 5.32 -13.36
CA THR A 38 -14.77 5.55 -14.29
C THR A 38 -15.17 7.01 -14.18
N VAL A 39 -15.31 7.70 -15.33
CA VAL A 39 -15.62 9.12 -15.38
C VAL A 39 -17.11 9.32 -15.66
N ASN A 40 -17.77 10.07 -14.79
CA ASN A 40 -19.11 10.63 -15.08
C ASN A 40 -18.94 11.85 -15.99
N LYS A 41 -19.40 11.73 -17.25
CA LYS A 41 -19.25 12.78 -18.26
C LYS A 41 -20.04 14.05 -17.95
N ASP A 42 -21.18 13.93 -17.25
CA ASP A 42 -22.04 15.06 -16.91
C ASP A 42 -21.42 15.96 -15.82
N LYS A 43 -20.55 15.37 -14.98
CA LYS A 43 -19.81 16.10 -13.95
C LYS A 43 -18.42 16.55 -14.42
N CYS A 44 -17.92 16.00 -15.52
CA CYS A 44 -16.56 16.24 -15.98
C CYS A 44 -16.47 17.54 -16.78
N VAL A 45 -15.65 18.48 -16.30
CA VAL A 45 -15.39 19.79 -16.97
C VAL A 45 -14.15 19.75 -17.87
N ASN A 46 -13.59 18.59 -18.18
CA ASN A 46 -12.42 18.38 -19.05
C ASN A 46 -11.16 19.18 -18.65
N CYS A 47 -10.93 19.41 -17.36
CA CYS A 47 -9.78 20.17 -16.85
C CYS A 47 -8.43 19.40 -16.92
N GLU A 48 -8.44 18.11 -17.27
CA GLU A 48 -7.28 17.23 -17.44
C GLU A 48 -6.42 16.99 -16.20
N LEU A 49 -6.83 17.47 -15.02
CA LEU A 49 -6.05 17.27 -13.78
C LEU A 49 -5.82 15.78 -13.46
N CYS A 50 -6.78 14.92 -13.76
CA CYS A 50 -6.68 13.48 -13.55
C CYS A 50 -5.55 12.83 -14.38
N GLU A 51 -5.28 13.35 -15.58
CA GLU A 51 -4.17 12.91 -16.43
C GLU A 51 -2.84 13.48 -15.94
N LYS A 52 -2.83 14.76 -15.55
CA LYS A 52 -1.64 15.44 -15.02
C LYS A 52 -1.08 14.81 -13.74
N VAL A 53 -1.92 14.19 -12.91
CA VAL A 53 -1.49 13.50 -11.69
C VAL A 53 -1.28 11.98 -11.89
N CYS A 54 -1.53 11.46 -13.09
CA CYS A 54 -1.38 10.02 -13.33
C CYS A 54 0.10 9.63 -13.44
N PRO A 55 0.63 8.79 -12.54
CA PRO A 55 2.05 8.45 -12.55
C PRO A 55 2.45 7.59 -13.74
N ILE A 56 1.51 6.88 -14.37
CA ILE A 56 1.76 6.07 -15.57
C ILE A 56 1.87 6.95 -16.82
N ILE A 57 0.95 7.93 -16.98
CA ILE A 57 0.95 8.85 -18.12
C ILE A 57 2.21 9.71 -18.10
N ASN A 58 2.57 10.23 -16.91
CA ASN A 58 3.66 11.20 -16.77
C ASN A 58 4.99 10.56 -16.31
N ILE A 59 5.15 9.24 -16.45
CA ILE A 59 6.33 8.52 -15.93
C ILE A 59 7.68 9.07 -16.40
N LYS A 60 7.73 9.63 -17.60
CA LYS A 60 8.95 10.21 -18.19
C LYS A 60 9.28 11.60 -17.65
N GLU A 61 8.27 12.33 -17.21
CA GLU A 61 8.36 13.73 -16.73
C GLU A 61 8.61 13.81 -15.23
N LEU A 62 8.30 12.75 -14.50
CA LEU A 62 8.50 12.70 -13.07
C LEU A 62 9.99 12.62 -12.72
N LYS A 63 10.43 13.56 -11.88
CA LYS A 63 11.82 13.64 -11.39
C LYS A 63 12.18 12.35 -10.65
N LYS A 64 13.26 11.71 -11.08
CA LYS A 64 13.86 10.59 -10.36
C LYS A 64 14.76 11.10 -9.24
N ASN A 65 14.89 10.31 -8.18
CA ASN A 65 15.86 10.60 -7.13
C ASN A 65 17.29 10.56 -7.70
N ASP A 66 18.13 11.47 -7.25
CA ASP A 66 19.56 11.38 -7.51
C ASP A 66 20.16 10.30 -6.60
N LEU A 67 20.68 9.26 -7.24
CA LEU A 67 21.28 8.12 -6.58
C LEU A 67 22.71 7.88 -7.11
N SER A 68 23.39 8.96 -7.53
CA SER A 68 24.78 8.90 -7.97
C SER A 68 25.73 8.44 -6.86
N GLN A 69 25.39 8.77 -5.60
CA GLN A 69 26.15 8.36 -4.40
C GLN A 69 25.21 7.82 -3.32
N PRO A 70 24.61 6.63 -3.51
CA PRO A 70 23.70 6.07 -2.53
C PRO A 70 24.48 5.58 -1.30
N VAL A 71 23.91 5.80 -0.12
CA VAL A 71 24.42 5.24 1.13
C VAL A 71 23.61 3.99 1.47
N TYR A 72 24.31 2.90 1.79
CA TYR A 72 23.71 1.61 2.10
C TYR A 72 23.90 1.29 3.58
N TYR A 73 22.82 0.81 4.22
CA TYR A 73 22.83 0.38 5.62
C TYR A 73 22.22 -1.02 5.74
N ALA A 74 22.85 -1.87 6.55
CA ALA A 74 22.20 -3.04 7.11
C ALA A 74 21.77 -2.70 8.52
N ALA A 75 20.47 -2.71 8.81
CA ALA A 75 19.94 -2.26 10.07
C ALA A 75 18.68 -3.04 10.50
N GLU A 76 18.50 -3.14 11.82
CA GLU A 76 17.28 -3.66 12.43
C GLU A 76 16.90 -2.80 13.65
N HIS A 77 15.67 -2.92 14.10
CA HIS A 77 15.18 -2.23 15.29
C HIS A 77 15.80 -2.84 16.55
N LYS A 78 16.21 -2.01 17.54
CA LYS A 78 16.85 -2.49 18.78
C LYS A 78 15.91 -3.32 19.66
N ASN A 79 14.60 -3.04 19.65
CA ASN A 79 13.60 -3.82 20.37
C ASN A 79 13.20 -5.04 19.54
N MET A 80 13.52 -6.24 20.06
CA MET A 80 13.26 -7.52 19.41
C MET A 80 11.75 -7.82 19.26
N GLU A 81 10.89 -7.31 20.11
CA GLU A 81 9.43 -7.45 19.95
C GLU A 81 8.96 -6.72 18.69
N VAL A 82 9.51 -5.52 18.42
CA VAL A 82 9.23 -4.77 17.20
C VAL A 82 9.76 -5.51 15.98
N VAL A 83 10.97 -6.07 16.05
CA VAL A 83 11.53 -6.91 14.98
C VAL A 83 10.64 -8.12 14.72
N PHE A 84 10.22 -8.81 15.78
CA PHE A 84 9.37 -9.99 15.68
C PHE A 84 8.00 -9.65 15.08
N ASP A 85 7.39 -8.55 15.50
CA ASP A 85 6.09 -8.10 14.98
C ASP A 85 6.18 -7.55 13.55
N SER A 86 7.32 -7.05 13.12
CA SER A 86 7.54 -6.50 11.77
C SER A 86 7.70 -7.59 10.72
N THR A 87 7.38 -7.28 9.46
CA THR A 87 7.63 -8.18 8.32
C THR A 87 9.13 -8.41 8.08
N SER A 88 9.97 -7.38 8.31
CA SER A 88 11.44 -7.40 8.17
C SER A 88 12.11 -6.97 9.48
N GLY A 89 13.16 -6.18 9.44
CA GLY A 89 13.94 -5.74 10.61
C GLY A 89 13.32 -4.62 11.44
N GLY A 90 12.12 -4.13 11.12
CA GLY A 90 11.43 -3.11 11.93
C GLY A 90 11.90 -1.67 11.69
N LEU A 91 12.71 -1.42 10.65
CA LEU A 91 13.27 -0.08 10.39
C LEU A 91 12.20 1.01 10.20
N PHE A 92 11.07 0.66 9.53
CA PHE A 92 9.93 1.59 9.43
C PHE A 92 9.45 2.08 10.81
N SER A 93 9.38 1.18 11.80
CA SER A 93 8.98 1.55 13.17
C SER A 93 10.00 2.46 13.84
N ALA A 94 11.30 2.28 13.59
CA ALA A 94 12.34 3.16 14.11
C ALA A 94 12.22 4.58 13.53
N LEU A 95 11.95 4.69 12.23
CA LEU A 95 11.71 5.99 11.57
C LEU A 95 10.42 6.64 12.08
N ALA A 96 9.36 5.85 12.25
CA ALA A 96 8.09 6.32 12.80
C ALA A 96 8.24 6.84 14.24
N ASP A 97 9.03 6.16 15.08
CA ASP A 97 9.30 6.61 16.45
C ASP A 97 9.99 7.98 16.49
N ILE A 98 10.89 8.26 15.54
CA ILE A 98 11.52 9.58 15.40
C ILE A 98 10.48 10.62 14.99
N MET A 99 9.64 10.30 13.99
CA MET A 99 8.59 11.19 13.50
C MET A 99 7.58 11.56 14.60
N TYR A 100 7.13 10.59 15.40
CA TYR A 100 6.23 10.85 16.53
C TYR A 100 6.88 11.67 17.66
N LYS A 101 8.18 11.49 17.93
CA LYS A 101 8.92 12.36 18.88
C LYS A 101 8.91 13.82 18.43
N ASP A 102 8.97 14.04 17.14
CA ASP A 102 8.88 15.36 16.51
C ASP A 102 7.43 15.85 16.35
N LYS A 103 6.44 15.15 16.95
CA LYS A 103 5.00 15.43 16.85
C LYS A 103 4.47 15.36 15.41
N GLY A 104 5.18 14.69 14.51
CA GLY A 104 4.79 14.53 13.12
C GLY A 104 3.80 13.38 12.90
N TYR A 105 3.37 13.24 11.66
CA TYR A 105 2.41 12.25 11.21
C TYR A 105 3.11 11.05 10.55
N VAL A 106 2.57 9.86 10.77
CA VAL A 106 3.05 8.63 10.15
C VAL A 106 1.93 7.99 9.33
N GLY A 107 2.20 7.72 8.05
CA GLY A 107 1.25 7.12 7.12
C GLY A 107 1.70 5.76 6.59
N GLY A 108 0.72 4.89 6.37
CA GLY A 108 0.91 3.57 5.79
C GLY A 108 -0.39 2.77 5.72
N ALA A 109 -0.28 1.51 5.31
CA ALA A 109 -1.43 0.65 5.10
C ALA A 109 -1.97 0.06 6.41
N VAL A 110 -3.29 0.08 6.60
CA VAL A 110 -4.00 -0.56 7.72
C VAL A 110 -5.11 -1.46 7.20
N PHE A 111 -5.44 -2.51 7.96
CA PHE A 111 -6.66 -3.28 7.73
C PHE A 111 -7.89 -2.51 8.23
N ASN A 112 -8.98 -2.58 7.48
CA ASN A 112 -10.32 -2.26 7.93
C ASN A 112 -10.91 -3.47 8.68
N GLU A 113 -12.11 -3.33 9.23
CA GLU A 113 -12.82 -4.40 9.96
C GLU A 113 -13.12 -5.64 9.09
N ASP A 114 -13.34 -5.44 7.79
CA ASP A 114 -13.55 -6.51 6.81
C ASP A 114 -12.26 -7.10 6.24
N PHE A 115 -11.11 -6.70 6.80
CA PHE A 115 -9.77 -7.05 6.30
C PHE A 115 -9.44 -6.56 4.88
N SER A 116 -10.22 -5.66 4.30
CA SER A 116 -9.74 -4.82 3.20
C SER A 116 -8.64 -3.87 3.71
N VAL A 117 -7.87 -3.27 2.80
CA VAL A 117 -6.75 -2.40 3.19
C VAL A 117 -6.95 -0.99 2.66
N ARG A 118 -6.73 0.00 3.51
CA ARG A 118 -6.66 1.42 3.14
C ARG A 118 -5.37 2.06 3.61
N GLN A 119 -5.05 3.20 3.02
CA GLN A 119 -4.02 4.07 3.56
C GLN A 119 -4.59 4.87 4.74
N TYR A 120 -3.75 5.08 5.72
CA TYR A 120 -4.09 5.75 6.96
C TYR A 120 -2.92 6.62 7.41
N ILE A 121 -3.20 7.76 8.02
CA ILE A 121 -2.20 8.67 8.54
C ILE A 121 -2.64 9.17 9.92
N SER A 122 -1.72 9.15 10.88
CA SER A 122 -1.97 9.54 12.27
C SER A 122 -0.73 10.13 12.91
N ASN A 123 -0.92 11.03 13.87
CA ASN A 123 0.11 11.52 14.78
C ASN A 123 0.03 10.85 16.17
N ASP A 124 -0.86 9.88 16.34
CA ASP A 124 -0.95 9.06 17.54
C ASP A 124 -0.03 7.84 17.41
N LYS A 125 0.98 7.76 18.27
CA LYS A 125 1.93 6.63 18.31
C LYS A 125 1.24 5.28 18.58
N THR A 126 0.10 5.26 19.25
CA THR A 126 -0.67 4.04 19.52
C THR A 126 -1.20 3.36 18.26
N ASP A 127 -1.28 4.08 17.14
CA ASP A 127 -1.66 3.54 15.82
C ASP A 127 -0.51 2.80 15.11
N LEU A 128 0.74 2.96 15.55
CA LEU A 128 1.90 2.35 14.89
C LEU A 128 1.79 0.82 14.71
N PRO A 129 1.31 0.03 15.70
CA PRO A 129 1.13 -1.42 15.50
C PRO A 129 0.16 -1.77 14.36
N ARG A 130 -0.86 -0.96 14.10
CA ARG A 130 -1.80 -1.16 12.99
C ARG A 130 -1.16 -0.89 11.63
N ILE A 131 -0.28 0.12 11.57
CA ILE A 131 0.44 0.51 10.34
C ILE A 131 1.60 -0.47 10.06
N ARG A 132 2.24 -1.00 11.12
CA ARG A 132 3.35 -1.95 11.03
C ARG A 132 2.96 -3.21 10.26
N SER A 133 3.92 -3.84 9.64
CA SER A 133 3.80 -5.07 8.86
C SER A 133 3.09 -4.91 7.51
N SER A 134 3.53 -5.70 6.54
CA SER A 134 3.01 -5.67 5.18
C SER A 134 1.64 -6.32 5.08
N LYS A 135 0.73 -5.68 4.35
CA LYS A 135 -0.55 -6.18 3.93
C LYS A 135 -0.45 -6.48 2.43
N TYR A 136 -0.39 -7.76 2.05
CA TYR A 136 -0.05 -8.19 0.69
C TYR A 136 -1.25 -8.17 -0.27
N LEU A 137 -2.02 -7.09 -0.28
CA LEU A 137 -3.13 -6.86 -1.20
C LEU A 137 -3.24 -5.37 -1.56
N GLN A 138 -4.04 -5.04 -2.56
CA GLN A 138 -4.25 -3.65 -2.95
C GLN A 138 -4.91 -2.86 -1.82
N SER A 139 -4.34 -1.68 -1.51
CA SER A 139 -4.91 -0.72 -0.57
C SER A 139 -5.63 0.42 -1.29
N SER A 140 -6.73 0.91 -0.72
CA SER A 140 -7.39 2.14 -1.17
C SER A 140 -6.61 3.37 -0.72
N PHE A 141 -6.53 4.36 -1.61
CA PHE A 141 -5.96 5.69 -1.36
C PHE A 141 -7.03 6.80 -1.43
N GLU A 142 -8.28 6.43 -1.51
CA GLU A 142 -9.37 7.40 -1.63
C GLU A 142 -9.32 8.44 -0.51
N GLY A 143 -9.20 9.72 -0.88
CA GLY A 143 -9.07 10.86 0.03
C GLY A 143 -7.69 11.01 0.70
N PHE A 144 -6.80 10.01 0.60
CA PHE A 144 -5.54 10.01 1.32
C PHE A 144 -4.56 11.08 0.83
N PHE A 145 -4.42 11.25 -0.48
CA PHE A 145 -3.52 12.25 -1.03
C PHE A 145 -3.97 13.68 -0.73
N VAL A 146 -5.30 13.91 -0.70
CA VAL A 146 -5.87 15.20 -0.29
C VAL A 146 -5.54 15.50 1.18
N GLN A 147 -5.69 14.50 2.06
CA GLN A 147 -5.36 14.63 3.48
C GLN A 147 -3.88 14.93 3.68
N VAL A 148 -2.98 14.20 3.01
CA VAL A 148 -1.53 14.43 3.08
C VAL A 148 -1.18 15.84 2.63
N ARG A 149 -1.71 16.30 1.47
CA ARG A 149 -1.46 17.66 0.98
C ARG A 149 -1.93 18.72 1.98
N LYS A 150 -3.11 18.52 2.60
CA LYS A 150 -3.64 19.44 3.62
C LYS A 150 -2.68 19.57 4.81
N LEU A 151 -2.19 18.46 5.34
CA LEU A 151 -1.24 18.44 6.45
C LEU A 151 0.11 19.09 6.07
N LEU A 152 0.64 18.79 4.88
CA LEU A 152 1.88 19.41 4.39
C LEU A 152 1.76 20.93 4.26
N CYS A 153 0.63 21.42 3.73
CA CYS A 153 0.35 22.85 3.62
C CYS A 153 0.15 23.53 4.99
N ALA A 154 -0.24 22.79 6.01
CA ALA A 154 -0.30 23.25 7.41
C ALA A 154 1.08 23.25 8.11
N GLY A 155 2.15 22.81 7.41
CA GLY A 155 3.51 22.76 7.96
C GLY A 155 3.82 21.49 8.77
N GLU A 156 2.92 20.51 8.79
CA GLU A 156 3.11 19.27 9.54
C GLU A 156 4.21 18.39 8.93
N LYS A 157 5.04 17.79 9.78
CA LYS A 157 6.05 16.79 9.36
C LYS A 157 5.37 15.46 9.09
N ILE A 158 5.70 14.83 7.98
CA ILE A 158 5.03 13.60 7.55
C ILE A 158 6.06 12.55 7.12
N LEU A 159 5.88 11.31 7.61
CA LEU A 159 6.54 10.11 7.12
C LEU A 159 5.48 9.19 6.48
N ILE A 160 5.63 8.82 5.22
CA ILE A 160 4.71 7.90 4.55
C ILE A 160 5.49 6.71 3.98
N CYS A 161 4.93 5.51 4.19
CA CYS A 161 5.46 4.27 3.61
C CYS A 161 4.43 3.61 2.69
N GLY A 162 4.88 3.27 1.47
CA GLY A 162 4.02 2.58 0.50
C GLY A 162 4.81 1.90 -0.61
N SER A 163 4.10 1.27 -1.55
CA SER A 163 4.74 0.68 -2.72
C SER A 163 5.28 1.76 -3.66
N PRO A 164 6.31 1.45 -4.49
CA PRO A 164 6.91 2.45 -5.39
C PRO A 164 5.89 3.17 -6.29
N CYS A 165 4.92 2.43 -6.87
CA CYS A 165 3.89 3.04 -7.71
C CYS A 165 2.96 3.99 -6.93
N GLN A 166 2.65 3.66 -5.67
CA GLN A 166 1.81 4.49 -4.81
C GLN A 166 2.54 5.75 -4.36
N MET A 167 3.82 5.63 -4.00
CA MET A 167 4.64 6.78 -3.60
C MET A 167 4.96 7.69 -4.79
N THR A 168 5.18 7.11 -5.96
CA THR A 168 5.28 7.89 -7.20
C THR A 168 3.97 8.65 -7.50
N ALA A 169 2.80 8.01 -7.26
CA ALA A 169 1.51 8.67 -7.42
C ALA A 169 1.32 9.83 -6.43
N LEU A 170 1.80 9.69 -5.20
CA LEU A 170 1.80 10.78 -4.21
C LEU A 170 2.61 11.97 -4.71
N ARG A 171 3.84 11.74 -5.22
CA ARG A 171 4.68 12.82 -5.78
C ARG A 171 4.03 13.48 -7.00
N ALA A 172 3.44 12.68 -7.91
CA ALA A 172 2.70 13.21 -9.06
C ALA A 172 1.49 14.05 -8.64
N PHE A 173 0.77 13.64 -7.60
CA PHE A 173 -0.37 14.37 -7.05
C PHE A 173 0.05 15.69 -6.39
N LEU A 174 1.14 15.69 -5.63
CA LEU A 174 1.65 16.87 -4.92
C LEU A 174 2.24 17.92 -5.87
N ARG A 175 2.80 17.52 -7.02
CA ARG A 175 3.35 18.34 -8.09
C ARG A 175 4.53 19.25 -7.69
N LYS A 176 5.03 19.13 -6.47
CA LYS A 176 6.23 19.80 -5.95
C LYS A 176 6.83 18.97 -4.83
N ASP A 177 8.08 19.21 -4.55
CA ASP A 177 8.74 18.64 -3.36
C ASP A 177 8.35 19.45 -2.11
N TYR A 178 8.36 18.79 -0.96
CA TYR A 178 8.07 19.35 0.36
C TYR A 178 9.15 18.93 1.33
N ASP A 179 9.81 19.88 1.99
CA ASP A 179 10.90 19.62 2.95
C ASP A 179 10.41 18.91 4.22
N ASN A 180 9.11 19.01 4.51
CA ASN A 180 8.44 18.35 5.63
C ASN A 180 7.83 16.98 5.30
N LEU A 181 8.17 16.39 4.14
CA LEU A 181 7.69 15.07 3.71
C LEU A 181 8.86 14.09 3.54
N ILE A 182 8.80 12.98 4.27
CA ILE A 182 9.68 11.82 4.07
C ILE A 182 8.87 10.69 3.46
N ILE A 183 9.30 10.22 2.30
CA ILE A 183 8.71 9.06 1.62
C ILE A 183 9.65 7.87 1.78
N VAL A 184 9.08 6.73 2.19
CA VAL A 184 9.76 5.44 2.26
C VAL A 184 9.06 4.47 1.33
N ASP A 185 9.77 3.93 0.37
CA ASP A 185 9.27 2.82 -0.41
C ASP A 185 9.98 1.51 -0.05
N TYR A 186 9.43 0.41 -0.50
CA TYR A 186 9.98 -0.92 -0.31
C TYR A 186 10.11 -1.66 -1.65
N ILE A 187 10.93 -2.71 -1.70
CA ILE A 187 11.01 -3.59 -2.85
C ILE A 187 9.69 -4.35 -2.97
N CYS A 188 8.91 -3.98 -3.99
CA CYS A 188 7.58 -4.53 -4.22
C CYS A 188 7.65 -5.64 -5.29
N ARG A 189 7.06 -6.82 -4.98
CA ARG A 189 6.93 -7.93 -5.93
C ARG A 189 5.69 -7.81 -6.82
N GLY A 190 4.64 -7.17 -6.31
CA GLY A 190 3.33 -7.04 -6.96
C GLY A 190 2.24 -6.80 -5.93
N ILE A 191 1.05 -6.45 -6.39
CA ILE A 191 -0.12 -6.16 -5.56
C ILE A 191 -1.20 -7.17 -5.87
N ASN A 192 -1.61 -7.96 -4.87
CA ASN A 192 -2.65 -8.98 -5.01
C ASN A 192 -4.06 -8.38 -5.00
N SER A 193 -4.99 -9.13 -5.58
CA SER A 193 -6.41 -8.82 -5.60
C SER A 193 -7.04 -8.82 -4.20
N PRO A 194 -7.78 -7.78 -3.81
CA PRO A 194 -8.58 -7.78 -2.57
C PRO A 194 -9.65 -8.89 -2.55
N LYS A 195 -10.23 -9.22 -3.70
CA LYS A 195 -11.22 -10.31 -3.82
C LYS A 195 -10.61 -11.68 -3.51
N VAL A 196 -9.39 -11.93 -4.00
CA VAL A 196 -8.68 -13.19 -3.71
C VAL A 196 -8.32 -13.27 -2.23
N TRP A 197 -7.88 -12.14 -1.65
CA TRP A 197 -7.61 -12.06 -0.21
C TRP A 197 -8.86 -12.38 0.62
N ARG A 198 -10.02 -11.77 0.30
CA ARG A 198 -11.26 -12.04 1.03
C ARG A 198 -11.66 -13.52 0.92
N LYS A 199 -11.62 -14.09 -0.31
CA LYS A 199 -11.89 -15.52 -0.51
C LYS A 199 -10.94 -16.43 0.26
N TYR A 200 -9.69 -16.03 0.39
CA TYR A 200 -8.73 -16.77 1.22
C TYR A 200 -9.16 -16.76 2.69
N LEU A 201 -9.56 -15.62 3.24
CA LEU A 201 -10.09 -15.56 4.61
C LEU A 201 -11.43 -16.29 4.76
N ASP A 202 -12.33 -16.19 3.78
CA ASP A 202 -13.60 -16.94 3.75
C ASP A 202 -13.36 -18.45 3.86
N SER A 203 -12.32 -18.97 3.23
CA SER A 203 -11.99 -20.41 3.29
C SER A 203 -11.66 -20.90 4.72
N PHE A 204 -11.13 -20.04 5.59
CA PHE A 204 -10.95 -20.36 7.00
C PHE A 204 -12.28 -20.29 7.75
N GLU A 205 -13.10 -19.27 7.48
CA GLU A 205 -14.41 -19.12 8.11
C GLU A 205 -15.31 -20.32 7.78
N GLU A 206 -15.33 -20.77 6.53
CA GLU A 206 -16.06 -21.95 6.10
C GLU A 206 -15.52 -23.24 6.73
N ARG A 207 -14.19 -23.45 6.71
CA ARG A 207 -13.54 -24.66 7.24
C ARG A 207 -13.74 -24.83 8.73
N TYR A 208 -13.80 -23.76 9.48
CA TYR A 208 -13.82 -23.80 10.96
C TYR A 208 -15.13 -23.30 11.56
N GLY A 209 -16.11 -22.89 10.75
CA GLY A 209 -17.42 -22.42 11.23
C GLY A 209 -17.34 -21.17 12.12
N SER A 210 -16.33 -20.31 11.94
CA SER A 210 -16.08 -19.16 12.83
C SER A 210 -15.43 -18.00 12.06
N LYS A 211 -15.80 -16.77 12.44
CA LYS A 211 -15.29 -15.55 11.78
C LYS A 211 -13.81 -15.32 12.07
N VAL A 212 -13.10 -14.81 11.07
CA VAL A 212 -11.74 -14.30 11.24
C VAL A 212 -11.79 -12.98 12.00
N ILE A 213 -11.02 -12.88 13.08
CA ILE A 213 -10.90 -11.65 13.90
C ILE A 213 -9.50 -11.04 13.87
N TYR A 214 -8.51 -11.78 13.36
CA TYR A 214 -7.14 -11.30 13.20
C TYR A 214 -6.45 -12.05 12.06
N CYS A 215 -5.64 -11.35 11.29
CA CYS A 215 -4.77 -11.97 10.31
C CYS A 215 -3.41 -11.26 10.22
N LYS A 216 -2.37 -12.04 9.97
CA LYS A 216 -1.02 -11.56 9.70
C LYS A 216 -0.42 -12.34 8.54
N ALA A 217 -0.15 -11.66 7.45
CA ALA A 217 0.29 -12.31 6.22
C ALA A 217 1.73 -12.85 6.28
N LYS A 218 2.52 -12.43 7.27
CA LYS A 218 3.86 -12.94 7.54
C LYS A 218 4.15 -12.92 9.03
N SER A 219 3.83 -14.02 9.72
CA SER A 219 4.21 -14.27 11.10
C SER A 219 5.61 -14.87 11.19
N LYS A 220 6.37 -14.50 12.21
CA LYS A 220 7.70 -15.07 12.50
C LYS A 220 7.67 -16.15 13.59
N GLU A 221 6.49 -16.53 14.09
CA GLU A 221 6.35 -17.53 15.18
C GLU A 221 6.98 -18.89 14.82
N TYR A 222 7.03 -19.21 13.52
CA TYR A 222 7.70 -20.43 13.03
C TYR A 222 8.97 -20.12 12.23
N GLY A 223 9.63 -19.02 12.55
CA GLY A 223 10.86 -18.56 11.90
C GLY A 223 10.61 -17.66 10.69
N TRP A 224 11.56 -16.76 10.45
CA TRP A 224 11.43 -15.71 9.44
C TRP A 224 11.28 -16.24 8.01
N ARG A 225 11.96 -17.34 7.68
CA ARG A 225 12.02 -17.88 6.31
C ARG A 225 10.82 -18.74 5.93
N ASN A 226 10.00 -19.17 6.91
CA ASN A 226 8.83 -20.02 6.66
C ASN A 226 7.66 -19.26 6.01
N LEU A 227 7.68 -17.92 6.00
CA LEU A 227 6.62 -17.09 5.41
C LEU A 227 5.23 -17.54 5.87
N THR A 228 5.10 -17.81 7.19
CA THR A 228 3.87 -18.34 7.78
C THR A 228 2.80 -17.26 7.85
N GLN A 229 1.61 -17.58 7.39
CA GLN A 229 0.42 -16.78 7.64
C GLN A 229 -0.22 -17.20 8.95
N LYS A 230 -0.71 -16.23 9.73
CA LYS A 230 -1.45 -16.43 10.97
C LYS A 230 -2.85 -15.89 10.84
N VAL A 231 -3.83 -16.69 11.20
CA VAL A 231 -5.24 -16.31 11.29
C VAL A 231 -5.75 -16.69 12.67
N ILE A 232 -6.51 -15.79 13.33
CA ILE A 232 -7.20 -16.08 14.59
C ILE A 232 -8.70 -15.95 14.32
N LEU A 233 -9.44 -16.96 14.79
CA LEU A 233 -10.88 -17.05 14.64
C LEU A 233 -11.59 -16.63 15.93
N ALA A 234 -12.83 -16.18 15.83
CA ALA A 234 -13.64 -15.73 16.97
C ALA A 234 -13.88 -16.81 18.03
N ASN A 235 -13.79 -18.10 17.66
CA ASN A 235 -13.85 -19.23 18.60
C ASN A 235 -12.52 -19.49 19.35
N GLY A 236 -11.53 -18.59 19.22
CA GLY A 236 -10.22 -18.68 19.86
C GLY A 236 -9.20 -19.56 19.14
N LYS A 237 -9.56 -20.18 18.01
CA LYS A 237 -8.62 -21.04 17.28
C LYS A 237 -7.58 -20.19 16.52
N HIS A 238 -6.30 -20.55 16.68
CA HIS A 238 -5.18 -20.01 15.91
C HIS A 238 -4.83 -20.98 14.78
N VAL A 239 -4.78 -20.47 13.57
CA VAL A 239 -4.44 -21.25 12.36
C VAL A 239 -3.19 -20.66 11.73
N TYR A 240 -2.26 -21.53 11.38
CA TYR A 240 -1.00 -21.18 10.74
C TYR A 240 -0.85 -21.95 9.42
N GLU A 241 -0.56 -21.26 8.35
CA GLU A 241 -0.21 -21.87 7.06
C GLU A 241 1.16 -21.39 6.62
N THR A 242 2.08 -22.33 6.39
CA THR A 242 3.39 -22.02 5.80
C THR A 242 3.23 -21.70 4.31
N LYS A 243 4.29 -21.17 3.69
CA LYS A 243 4.30 -20.89 2.23
C LYS A 243 3.92 -22.09 1.37
N ASP A 244 4.25 -23.32 1.83
CA ASP A 244 4.00 -24.54 1.09
C ASP A 244 2.58 -25.11 1.31
N GLN A 245 1.89 -24.65 2.32
CA GLN A 245 0.49 -24.99 2.62
C GLN A 245 -0.48 -23.97 2.04
N SER A 246 -0.12 -22.68 2.05
CA SER A 246 -0.99 -21.59 1.64
C SER A 246 -1.08 -21.45 0.12
N ASN A 247 -2.25 -21.72 -0.45
CA ASN A 247 -2.53 -21.46 -1.87
C ASN A 247 -2.45 -19.97 -2.21
N TYR A 248 -2.79 -19.09 -1.25
CA TYR A 248 -2.62 -17.65 -1.43
C TYR A 248 -1.14 -17.27 -1.59
N THR A 249 -0.26 -17.81 -0.75
CA THR A 249 1.17 -17.57 -0.85
C THR A 249 1.78 -18.15 -2.12
N LYS A 250 1.38 -19.38 -2.52
CA LYS A 250 1.82 -19.99 -3.78
C LYS A 250 1.42 -19.15 -4.99
N GLY A 251 0.15 -18.76 -5.08
CA GLY A 251 -0.36 -17.93 -6.19
C GLY A 251 0.31 -16.58 -6.29
N TYR A 252 0.75 -16.00 -5.15
CA TYR A 252 1.48 -14.75 -5.12
C TYR A 252 2.97 -14.91 -5.40
N LEU A 253 3.66 -15.84 -4.73
CA LEU A 253 5.13 -15.92 -4.77
C LEU A 253 5.66 -16.79 -5.90
N GLN A 254 4.94 -17.81 -6.33
CA GLN A 254 5.41 -18.77 -7.35
C GLN A 254 4.90 -18.37 -8.75
N THR A 255 3.62 -18.03 -8.88
CA THR A 255 2.98 -17.82 -10.18
C THR A 255 2.61 -16.37 -10.49
N ASN A 256 2.55 -15.50 -9.47
CA ASN A 256 2.05 -14.11 -9.54
C ASN A 256 0.59 -13.98 -10.06
N VAL A 257 -0.16 -15.08 -10.18
CA VAL A 257 -1.48 -15.12 -10.83
C VAL A 257 -2.52 -14.20 -10.19
N TYR A 258 -2.31 -13.81 -8.92
CA TYR A 258 -3.20 -12.89 -8.20
C TYR A 258 -2.79 -11.43 -8.31
N CYS A 259 -1.71 -11.12 -9.03
CA CYS A 259 -1.21 -9.76 -9.14
C CYS A 259 -2.03 -8.92 -10.12
N ARG A 260 -2.13 -7.63 -9.81
CA ARG A 260 -2.75 -6.65 -10.70
C ARG A 260 -2.06 -6.66 -12.08
N PRO A 261 -2.81 -6.55 -13.20
CA PRO A 261 -2.25 -6.58 -14.55
C PRO A 261 -1.06 -5.64 -14.76
N SER A 262 -1.10 -4.43 -14.20
CA SER A 262 0.02 -3.47 -14.29
C SER A 262 1.30 -3.90 -13.58
N CYS A 263 1.25 -4.90 -12.70
CA CYS A 263 2.44 -5.40 -12.00
C CYS A 263 3.35 -6.23 -12.90
N TYR A 264 2.80 -6.86 -13.94
CA TYR A 264 3.59 -7.65 -14.90
C TYR A 264 4.51 -6.77 -15.75
N GLU A 265 4.05 -5.56 -16.09
CA GLU A 265 4.81 -4.54 -16.83
C GLU A 265 5.21 -3.35 -15.95
N CYS A 266 5.50 -3.59 -14.67
CA CYS A 266 5.71 -2.53 -13.69
C CYS A 266 6.73 -1.50 -14.14
N LYS A 267 6.32 -0.23 -14.26
CA LYS A 267 7.16 0.91 -14.66
C LYS A 267 7.94 1.53 -13.49
N PHE A 268 7.67 1.06 -12.26
CA PHE A 268 8.20 1.64 -11.01
C PHE A 268 9.27 0.76 -10.35
N LYS A 269 9.53 -0.43 -10.90
CA LYS A 269 10.68 -1.26 -10.49
C LYS A 269 11.94 -0.73 -11.16
N GLY A 270 13.07 -0.98 -10.55
CA GLY A 270 14.36 -0.57 -11.10
C GLY A 270 14.95 0.60 -10.33
N TYR A 271 16.04 1.14 -10.86
CA TYR A 271 16.90 2.10 -10.19
C TYR A 271 17.42 3.12 -11.23
N PRO A 272 17.44 4.42 -10.95
CA PRO A 272 16.89 5.09 -9.76
C PRO A 272 15.35 5.13 -9.78
N ARG A 273 14.75 5.24 -8.57
CA ARG A 273 13.30 5.32 -8.39
C ARG A 273 12.81 6.76 -8.34
N ILE A 274 11.52 6.94 -8.61
CA ILE A 274 10.83 8.23 -8.47
C ILE A 274 10.36 8.43 -7.03
N ALA A 275 9.97 7.35 -6.34
CA ALA A 275 9.49 7.38 -4.96
C ALA A 275 10.60 7.59 -3.95
#